data_9ba9d3f2c8473164a2ced64607756587
#
_entry.id   9ba9d3f2c8473164a2ced64607756587
#
_cell.length_a   1.000
_cell.length_b   1.000
_cell.length_c   1.000
_cell.angle_alpha   90.00
_cell.angle_beta   90.00
_cell.angle_gamma   90.00
#
_symmetry.space_group_name_H-M   'P 1'
#
loop_
_entity.id
_entity.type
_entity.pdbx_description
1 polymer ?
#
loop_
_entity_poly.entity_id
_entity_poly.type
_entity_poly.pdbx_seq_one_letter_code
_entity_poly.pdbx_strand_id
1 'polypeptide(L)'
;MLKQLKNWYNGLYRVKLRNLEKRVESLKIEQSDAIKKEKEINNAPSEAIHYIESHYEWEIIVCKEYIEKLRTDDLETKMRRRYLELPDKEKDNCSWKVFRETEYDSKMWILTEKGQCEVNRKLMNHRKKTAKFWITTVVGPLVSMLVGVLGAIIGVFASI
;
A
#
# COMPACT_ATOMS: atom_id res chain seq x y z
N MET A 1 -8.76 -18.82 13.50
CA MET A 1 -8.37 -19.17 12.12
C MET A 1 -8.29 -17.94 11.20
N LEU A 2 -9.35 -17.13 10.98
CA LEU A 2 -9.34 -15.94 10.10
C LEU A 2 -8.28 -14.89 10.44
N LYS A 3 -8.02 -14.66 11.74
CA LYS A 3 -7.00 -13.69 12.20
C LYS A 3 -5.57 -14.16 11.88
N GLN A 4 -5.31 -15.45 11.95
CA GLN A 4 -4.01 -16.05 11.59
C GLN A 4 -3.76 -16.03 10.09
N LEU A 5 -4.77 -16.35 9.26
CA LEU A 5 -4.70 -16.24 7.81
C LEU A 5 -4.45 -14.79 7.35
N LYS A 6 -5.08 -13.81 8.03
CA LYS A 6 -4.86 -12.39 7.74
C LYS A 6 -3.44 -11.94 8.07
N ASN A 7 -2.89 -12.39 9.20
CA ASN A 7 -1.52 -12.07 9.58
C ASN A 7 -0.50 -12.71 8.63
N TRP A 8 -0.75 -13.96 8.20
CA TRP A 8 0.06 -14.66 7.22
C TRP A 8 0.04 -13.95 5.85
N TYR A 9 -1.14 -13.57 5.35
CA TYR A 9 -1.27 -12.81 4.08
C TYR A 9 -0.54 -11.46 4.14
N ASN A 10 -0.70 -10.70 5.23
CA ASN A 10 0.00 -9.43 5.43
C ASN A 10 1.52 -9.62 5.53
N GLY A 11 1.97 -10.74 6.10
CA GLY A 11 3.38 -11.13 6.13
C GLY A 11 3.92 -11.37 4.73
N LEU A 12 3.23 -12.18 3.92
CA LEU A 12 3.61 -12.46 2.53
C LEU A 12 3.64 -11.20 1.65
N TYR A 13 2.65 -10.32 1.79
CA TYR A 13 2.62 -9.05 1.08
C TYR A 13 3.85 -8.20 1.38
N ARG A 14 4.17 -8.02 2.67
CA ARG A 14 5.35 -7.24 3.11
C ARG A 14 6.66 -7.86 2.62
N VAL A 15 6.77 -9.18 2.64
CA VAL A 15 7.95 -9.89 2.14
C VAL A 15 8.10 -9.68 0.63
N LYS A 16 7.03 -9.85 -0.15
CA LYS A 16 7.06 -9.60 -1.60
C LYS A 16 7.45 -8.16 -1.92
N LEU A 17 6.82 -7.18 -1.26
CA LEU A 17 7.12 -5.77 -1.46
C LEU A 17 8.59 -5.47 -1.16
N ARG A 18 9.09 -5.92 -0.02
CA ARG A 18 10.50 -5.72 0.38
C ARG A 18 11.48 -6.39 -0.58
N ASN A 19 11.13 -7.57 -1.11
CA ASN A 19 11.99 -8.26 -2.07
C ASN A 19 12.08 -7.51 -3.40
N LEU A 20 10.97 -6.95 -3.89
CA LEU A 20 10.96 -6.12 -5.09
C LEU A 20 11.72 -4.80 -4.87
N GLU A 21 11.55 -4.15 -3.72
CA GLU A 21 12.30 -2.95 -3.39
C GLU A 21 13.81 -3.22 -3.35
N LYS A 22 14.23 -4.34 -2.73
CA LYS A 22 15.63 -4.78 -2.76
C LYS A 22 16.12 -5.09 -4.18
N ARG A 23 15.28 -5.71 -5.03
CA ARG A 23 15.67 -6.00 -6.42
C ARG A 23 15.89 -4.72 -7.21
N VAL A 24 15.07 -3.69 -7.01
CA VAL A 24 15.28 -2.37 -7.62
C VAL A 24 16.62 -1.76 -7.19
N GLU A 25 16.99 -1.85 -5.92
CA GLU A 25 18.28 -1.35 -5.45
C GLU A 25 19.46 -2.19 -6.01
N SER A 26 19.33 -3.50 -6.05
CA SER A 26 20.32 -4.39 -6.68
C SER A 26 20.52 -4.04 -8.16
N LEU A 27 19.44 -3.88 -8.93
CA LEU A 27 19.51 -3.50 -10.34
C LEU A 27 20.24 -2.17 -10.58
N LYS A 28 20.04 -1.18 -9.72
CA LYS A 28 20.76 0.10 -9.82
C LYS A 28 22.28 -0.07 -9.59
N ILE A 29 22.66 -0.92 -8.64
CA ILE A 29 24.07 -1.23 -8.36
C ILE A 29 24.65 -1.99 -9.56
N GLU A 30 23.98 -3.05 -10.02
CA GLU A 30 24.36 -3.84 -11.19
C GLU A 30 24.54 -2.97 -12.44
N GLN A 31 23.61 -2.03 -12.68
CA GLN A 31 23.71 -1.04 -13.77
C GLN A 31 24.96 -0.18 -13.66
N SER A 32 25.21 0.38 -12.45
CA SER A 32 26.39 1.22 -12.21
C SER A 32 27.69 0.47 -12.44
N ASP A 33 27.77 -0.77 -11.93
CA ASP A 33 28.96 -1.62 -12.06
C ASP A 33 29.19 -2.06 -13.52
N ALA A 34 28.11 -2.40 -14.26
CA ALA A 34 28.19 -2.75 -15.67
C ALA A 34 28.70 -1.59 -16.52
N ILE A 35 28.15 -0.38 -16.30
CA ILE A 35 28.58 0.83 -17.01
C ILE A 35 30.05 1.14 -16.72
N LYS A 36 30.45 1.05 -15.45
CA LYS A 36 31.83 1.29 -15.04
C LYS A 36 32.80 0.30 -15.71
N LYS A 37 32.46 -0.98 -15.71
CA LYS A 37 33.23 -2.03 -16.34
C LYS A 37 33.42 -1.80 -17.86
N GLU A 38 32.36 -1.45 -18.56
CA GLU A 38 32.42 -1.17 -19.99
C GLU A 38 33.25 0.07 -20.31
N LYS A 39 33.14 1.15 -19.51
CA LYS A 39 33.93 2.37 -19.69
C LYS A 39 35.41 2.18 -19.40
N GLU A 40 35.73 1.57 -18.25
CA GLU A 40 37.11 1.52 -17.75
C GLU A 40 37.93 0.34 -18.30
N ILE A 41 37.30 -0.83 -18.55
CA ILE A 41 37.98 -2.05 -18.93
C ILE A 41 37.90 -2.28 -20.45
N ASN A 42 36.71 -2.09 -21.04
CA ASN A 42 36.45 -2.46 -22.42
C ASN A 42 36.55 -1.29 -23.40
N ASN A 43 36.71 -0.04 -22.92
CA ASN A 43 36.66 1.16 -23.75
C ASN A 43 35.47 1.15 -24.73
N ALA A 44 34.31 0.69 -24.25
CA ALA A 44 33.16 0.44 -25.10
C ALA A 44 32.64 1.74 -25.71
N PRO A 45 32.11 1.71 -26.93
CA PRO A 45 31.51 2.84 -27.58
C PRO A 45 30.25 3.28 -26.79
N SER A 46 29.88 4.56 -26.91
CA SER A 46 28.72 5.16 -26.20
C SER A 46 27.41 4.42 -26.46
N GLU A 47 27.25 3.82 -27.64
CA GLU A 47 26.08 3.03 -28.03
C GLU A 47 25.92 1.77 -27.17
N ALA A 48 27.01 1.06 -26.87
CA ALA A 48 26.99 -0.12 -26.01
C ALA A 48 26.62 0.26 -24.56
N ILE A 49 27.13 1.38 -24.08
CA ILE A 49 26.77 1.92 -22.76
C ILE A 49 25.28 2.27 -22.70
N HIS A 50 24.77 2.95 -23.73
CA HIS A 50 23.35 3.32 -23.81
C HIS A 50 22.43 2.09 -23.86
N TYR A 51 22.85 1.01 -24.53
CA TYR A 51 22.11 -0.25 -24.55
C TYR A 51 22.00 -0.85 -23.12
N ILE A 52 23.12 -0.87 -22.38
CA ILE A 52 23.13 -1.35 -21.00
C ILE A 52 22.21 -0.48 -20.11
N GLU A 53 22.33 0.85 -20.22
CA GLU A 53 21.47 1.78 -19.48
C GLU A 53 19.99 1.49 -19.75
N SER A 54 19.59 1.40 -21.01
CA SER A 54 18.21 1.16 -21.42
C SER A 54 17.66 -0.19 -20.92
N HIS A 55 18.50 -1.23 -20.93
CA HIS A 55 18.10 -2.56 -20.45
C HIS A 55 17.80 -2.56 -18.95
N TYR A 56 18.71 -2.02 -18.14
CA TYR A 56 18.50 -1.94 -16.69
C TYR A 56 17.38 -0.98 -16.31
N GLU A 57 17.24 0.15 -17.01
CA GLU A 57 16.13 1.09 -16.79
C GLU A 57 14.78 0.42 -17.03
N TRP A 58 14.67 -0.39 -18.08
CA TRP A 58 13.45 -1.14 -18.36
C TRP A 58 13.12 -2.13 -17.24
N GLU A 59 14.08 -2.93 -16.76
CA GLU A 59 13.87 -3.85 -15.65
C GLU A 59 13.46 -3.12 -14.36
N ILE A 60 14.09 -1.99 -14.08
CA ILE A 60 13.75 -1.15 -12.92
C ILE A 60 12.32 -0.62 -13.03
N ILE A 61 11.89 -0.17 -14.22
CA ILE A 61 10.52 0.29 -14.47
C ILE A 61 9.53 -0.84 -14.21
N VAL A 62 9.77 -2.02 -14.76
CA VAL A 62 8.91 -3.20 -14.57
C VAL A 62 8.79 -3.54 -13.08
N CYS A 63 9.90 -3.61 -12.34
CA CYS A 63 9.87 -3.86 -10.91
C CYS A 63 9.06 -2.81 -10.12
N LYS A 64 9.20 -1.53 -10.46
CA LYS A 64 8.45 -0.44 -9.83
C LYS A 64 6.94 -0.58 -10.09
N GLU A 65 6.55 -0.96 -11.29
CA GLU A 65 5.13 -1.15 -11.62
C GLU A 65 4.52 -2.36 -10.90
N TYR A 66 5.28 -3.45 -10.72
CA TYR A 66 4.84 -4.54 -9.85
C TYR A 66 4.68 -4.11 -8.39
N ILE A 67 5.55 -3.24 -7.88
CA ILE A 67 5.39 -2.64 -6.54
C ILE A 67 4.08 -1.84 -6.45
N GLU A 68 3.80 -1.01 -7.45
CA GLU A 68 2.56 -0.23 -7.50
C GLU A 68 1.32 -1.14 -7.64
N LYS A 69 1.42 -2.21 -8.40
CA LYS A 69 0.36 -3.22 -8.51
C LYS A 69 0.07 -3.88 -7.17
N LEU A 70 1.10 -4.31 -6.45
CA LEU A 70 0.93 -4.88 -5.11
C LEU A 70 0.27 -3.89 -4.13
N ARG A 71 0.67 -2.61 -4.17
CA ARG A 71 0.05 -1.55 -3.36
C ARG A 71 -1.41 -1.34 -3.72
N THR A 72 -1.75 -1.37 -5.02
CA THR A 72 -3.13 -1.29 -5.52
C THR A 72 -3.96 -2.44 -4.99
N ASP A 73 -3.49 -3.69 -5.09
CA ASP A 73 -4.19 -4.88 -4.63
C ASP A 73 -4.45 -4.86 -3.11
N ASP A 74 -3.51 -4.35 -2.33
CA ASP A 74 -3.68 -4.15 -0.89
C ASP A 74 -4.77 -3.11 -0.59
N LEU A 75 -4.78 -2.00 -1.32
CA LEU A 75 -5.79 -0.95 -1.18
C LEU A 75 -7.18 -1.45 -1.63
N GLU A 76 -7.29 -2.13 -2.77
CA GLU A 76 -8.54 -2.76 -3.22
C GLU A 76 -9.08 -3.72 -2.15
N THR A 77 -8.21 -4.57 -1.61
CA THR A 77 -8.59 -5.52 -0.55
C THR A 77 -9.10 -4.79 0.70
N LYS A 78 -8.46 -3.70 1.11
CA LYS A 78 -8.89 -2.89 2.26
C LYS A 78 -10.23 -2.22 2.02
N MET A 79 -10.48 -1.73 0.81
CA MET A 79 -11.76 -1.11 0.42
C MET A 79 -12.89 -2.14 0.41
N ARG A 80 -12.70 -3.28 -0.28
CA ARG A 80 -13.68 -4.38 -0.35
C ARG A 80 -14.07 -4.89 1.04
N ARG A 81 -13.09 -5.06 1.95
CA ARG A 81 -13.36 -5.50 3.34
C ARG A 81 -14.20 -4.51 4.14
N ARG A 82 -14.33 -3.27 3.70
CA ARG A 82 -15.11 -2.20 4.36
C ARG A 82 -16.35 -1.82 3.57
N TYR A 83 -16.65 -2.55 2.50
CA TYR A 83 -17.77 -2.26 1.59
C TYR A 83 -17.70 -0.83 1.04
N LEU A 84 -16.50 -0.33 0.79
CA LEU A 84 -16.27 0.97 0.20
C LEU A 84 -16.05 0.84 -1.30
N GLU A 85 -16.62 1.77 -2.06
CA GLU A 85 -16.50 1.80 -3.52
C GLU A 85 -15.14 2.34 -3.95
N LEU A 86 -14.50 1.60 -4.86
CA LEU A 86 -13.30 2.04 -5.58
C LEU A 86 -13.68 3.07 -6.64
N PRO A 87 -12.71 3.92 -7.09
CA PRO A 87 -12.90 4.71 -8.29
C PRO A 87 -13.23 3.81 -9.49
N ASP A 88 -14.13 4.27 -10.35
CA ASP A 88 -14.53 3.54 -11.55
C ASP A 88 -13.37 3.50 -12.55
N LYS A 89 -12.98 2.30 -12.99
CA LYS A 89 -11.85 2.09 -13.91
C LYS A 89 -12.09 2.68 -15.29
N GLU A 90 -13.34 2.76 -15.72
CA GLU A 90 -13.70 3.24 -17.06
C GLU A 90 -13.98 4.74 -17.09
N LYS A 91 -14.50 5.29 -15.99
CA LYS A 91 -14.91 6.69 -15.91
C LYS A 91 -13.84 7.61 -15.35
N ASP A 92 -12.94 7.09 -14.51
CA ASP A 92 -11.93 7.89 -13.83
C ASP A 92 -10.51 7.56 -14.31
N ASN A 93 -10.21 8.01 -15.52
CA ASN A 93 -8.87 7.87 -16.13
C ASN A 93 -7.75 8.57 -15.33
N CYS A 94 -8.10 9.45 -14.39
CA CYS A 94 -7.10 10.11 -13.54
C CYS A 94 -6.67 9.24 -12.35
N SER A 95 -7.52 8.34 -11.90
CA SER A 95 -7.27 7.48 -10.73
C SER A 95 -6.63 6.15 -11.10
N TRP A 96 -6.70 5.76 -12.36
CA TRP A 96 -6.18 4.49 -12.86
C TRP A 96 -5.22 4.68 -14.02
N LYS A 97 -4.18 3.85 -14.08
CA LYS A 97 -3.33 3.65 -15.26
C LYS A 97 -3.33 2.19 -15.66
N VAL A 98 -3.16 1.94 -16.95
CA VAL A 98 -3.06 0.60 -17.51
C VAL A 98 -1.59 0.29 -17.74
N PHE A 99 -1.11 -0.80 -17.18
CA PHE A 99 0.14 -1.42 -17.55
C PHE A 99 -0.14 -2.64 -18.43
N ARG A 100 0.58 -2.76 -19.52
CA ARG A 100 0.50 -3.92 -20.39
C ARG A 100 1.71 -4.80 -20.13
N GLU A 101 1.48 -5.98 -19.59
CA GLU A 101 2.49 -7.02 -19.53
C GLU A 101 2.73 -7.57 -20.94
N THR A 102 3.96 -7.52 -21.40
CA THR A 102 4.31 -7.84 -22.80
C THR A 102 4.08 -9.31 -23.16
N GLU A 103 4.05 -10.23 -22.18
CA GLU A 103 3.93 -11.67 -22.45
C GLU A 103 2.50 -12.20 -22.58
N TYR A 104 1.47 -11.51 -22.03
CA TYR A 104 0.11 -12.06 -21.96
C TYR A 104 -1.01 -11.14 -22.43
N ASP A 105 -0.71 -10.01 -23.03
CA ASP A 105 -1.70 -8.98 -23.46
C ASP A 105 -2.79 -8.66 -22.41
N SER A 106 -2.51 -9.00 -21.15
CA SER A 106 -3.41 -8.76 -20.04
C SER A 106 -3.27 -7.32 -19.55
N LYS A 107 -4.36 -6.55 -19.60
CA LYS A 107 -4.38 -5.19 -19.06
C LYS A 107 -4.38 -5.25 -17.55
N MET A 108 -3.27 -4.86 -16.92
CA MET A 108 -3.23 -4.64 -15.48
C MET A 108 -3.60 -3.21 -15.13
N TRP A 109 -4.59 -3.06 -14.26
CA TRP A 109 -5.00 -1.75 -13.75
C TRP A 109 -4.26 -1.44 -12.45
N ILE A 110 -3.64 -0.28 -12.41
CA ILE A 110 -2.86 0.21 -11.27
C ILE A 110 -3.40 1.58 -10.86
N LEU A 111 -3.63 1.78 -9.57
CA LEU A 111 -4.01 3.09 -9.06
C LEU A 111 -2.86 4.08 -9.22
N THR A 112 -3.16 5.21 -9.86
CA THR A 112 -2.24 6.35 -9.89
C THR A 112 -2.03 6.91 -8.48
N GLU A 113 -1.06 7.77 -8.28
CA GLU A 113 -0.84 8.46 -7.00
C GLU A 113 -2.12 9.19 -6.54
N LYS A 114 -2.80 9.87 -7.47
CA LYS A 114 -4.10 10.52 -7.21
C LYS A 114 -5.16 9.53 -6.77
N GLY A 115 -5.30 8.38 -7.45
CA GLY A 115 -6.22 7.32 -7.09
C GLY A 115 -5.91 6.72 -5.71
N GLN A 116 -4.63 6.49 -5.40
CA GLN A 116 -4.19 6.02 -4.09
C GLN A 116 -4.53 7.02 -2.98
N CYS A 117 -4.33 8.32 -3.21
CA CYS A 117 -4.69 9.39 -2.27
C CYS A 117 -6.20 9.41 -2.01
N GLU A 118 -7.03 9.30 -3.05
CA GLU A 118 -8.49 9.27 -2.90
C GLU A 118 -8.95 8.04 -2.10
N VAL A 119 -8.45 6.86 -2.45
CA VAL A 119 -8.77 5.61 -1.73
C VAL A 119 -8.36 5.70 -0.27
N ASN A 120 -7.15 6.20 0.03
CA ASN A 120 -6.68 6.40 1.39
C ASN A 120 -7.56 7.40 2.16
N ARG A 121 -8.00 8.49 1.53
CA ARG A 121 -8.93 9.46 2.12
C ARG A 121 -10.27 8.80 2.49
N LYS A 122 -10.84 7.98 1.59
CA LYS A 122 -12.07 7.22 1.88
C LYS A 122 -11.89 6.26 3.07
N LEU A 123 -10.77 5.53 3.10
CA LEU A 123 -10.42 4.63 4.19
C LEU A 123 -10.25 5.36 5.54
N MET A 124 -9.59 6.51 5.55
CA MET A 124 -9.42 7.32 6.76
C MET A 124 -10.75 7.88 7.26
N ASN A 125 -11.59 8.39 6.36
CA ASN A 125 -12.91 8.89 6.71
C ASN A 125 -13.81 7.80 7.31
N HIS A 126 -13.78 6.61 6.73
CA HIS A 126 -14.47 5.45 7.29
C HIS A 126 -13.96 5.09 8.69
N ARG A 127 -12.64 5.07 8.90
CA ARG A 127 -12.06 4.83 10.24
C ARG A 127 -12.50 5.88 11.25
N LYS A 128 -12.49 7.18 10.89
CA LYS A 128 -12.94 8.27 11.75
C LYS A 128 -14.42 8.11 12.13
N LYS A 129 -15.29 7.79 11.17
CA LYS A 129 -16.72 7.54 11.41
C LYS A 129 -16.92 6.36 12.36
N THR A 130 -16.22 5.24 12.13
CA THR A 130 -16.31 4.06 12.99
C THR A 130 -15.77 4.35 14.39
N ALA A 131 -14.64 5.04 14.54
CA ALA A 131 -14.10 5.41 15.85
C ALA A 131 -15.06 6.33 16.60
N LYS A 132 -15.61 7.35 15.93
CA LYS A 132 -16.62 8.25 16.53
C LYS A 132 -17.83 7.45 17.02
N PHE A 133 -18.36 6.55 16.21
CA PHE A 133 -19.48 5.68 16.59
C PHE A 133 -19.16 4.89 17.86
N TRP A 134 -17.99 4.22 17.92
CA TRP A 134 -17.59 3.46 19.10
C TRP A 134 -17.46 4.32 20.36
N ILE A 135 -16.84 5.50 20.23
CA ILE A 135 -16.68 6.43 21.36
C ILE A 135 -18.05 6.89 21.87
N THR A 136 -18.95 7.32 20.97
CA THR A 136 -20.25 7.88 21.38
C THR A 136 -21.25 6.83 21.82
N THR A 137 -21.26 5.66 21.18
CA THR A 137 -22.32 4.66 21.39
C THR A 137 -21.94 3.59 22.42
N VAL A 138 -20.65 3.31 22.57
CA VAL A 138 -20.20 2.23 23.48
C VAL A 138 -19.38 2.78 24.64
N VAL A 139 -18.33 3.50 24.36
CA VAL A 139 -17.38 3.95 25.40
C VAL A 139 -18.01 5.03 26.28
N GLY A 140 -18.68 6.02 25.70
CA GLY A 140 -19.32 7.11 26.44
C GLY A 140 -20.32 6.62 27.49
N PRO A 141 -21.34 5.83 27.11
CA PRO A 141 -22.28 5.25 28.09
C PRO A 141 -21.63 4.39 29.17
N LEU A 142 -20.61 3.56 28.80
CA LEU A 142 -19.90 2.74 29.79
C LEU A 142 -19.14 3.60 30.81
N VAL A 143 -18.45 4.63 30.37
CA VAL A 143 -17.76 5.56 31.27
C VAL A 143 -18.75 6.28 32.16
N SER A 144 -19.88 6.78 31.63
CA SER A 144 -20.92 7.44 32.41
C SER A 144 -21.50 6.51 33.47
N MET A 145 -21.74 5.23 33.13
CA MET A 145 -22.22 4.24 34.08
C MET A 145 -21.22 4.00 35.22
N LEU A 146 -19.93 3.86 34.89
CA LEU A 146 -18.88 3.67 35.90
C LEU A 146 -18.76 4.87 36.84
N VAL A 147 -18.81 6.08 36.31
CA VAL A 147 -18.77 7.30 37.12
C VAL A 147 -20.03 7.40 38.03
N GLY A 148 -21.19 7.02 37.51
CA GLY A 148 -22.43 6.98 38.30
C GLY A 148 -22.34 5.99 39.48
N VAL A 149 -21.82 4.79 39.23
CA VAL A 149 -21.62 3.77 40.28
C VAL A 149 -20.61 4.25 41.35
N LEU A 150 -19.49 4.81 40.93
CA LEU A 150 -18.47 5.35 41.85
C LEU A 150 -19.05 6.51 42.66
N GLY A 151 -19.81 7.42 42.06
CA GLY A 151 -20.50 8.51 42.76
C GLY A 151 -21.50 8.02 43.80
N ALA A 152 -22.26 6.97 43.47
CA ALA A 152 -23.23 6.37 44.42
C ALA A 152 -22.50 5.73 45.62
N ILE A 153 -21.38 5.02 45.38
CA ILE A 153 -20.58 4.42 46.44
C ILE A 153 -20.01 5.49 47.40
N ILE A 154 -19.41 6.55 46.83
CA ILE A 154 -18.86 7.66 47.61
C ILE A 154 -19.98 8.37 48.41
N GLY A 155 -21.15 8.58 47.81
CA GLY A 155 -22.30 9.18 48.48
C GLY A 155 -22.80 8.38 49.70
N VAL A 156 -22.80 7.06 49.60
CA VAL A 156 -23.16 6.18 50.72
C VAL A 156 -22.14 6.31 51.86
N PHE A 157 -20.83 6.27 51.53
CA PHE A 157 -19.79 6.39 52.55
C PHE A 157 -19.69 7.78 53.19
N ALA A 158 -20.10 8.83 52.51
CA ALA A 158 -20.11 10.18 53.06
C ALA A 158 -21.35 10.49 53.91
N SER A 159 -22.36 9.60 53.91
CA SER A 159 -23.61 9.77 54.67
C SER A 159 -23.63 8.94 56.00
N ILE A 160 -22.57 8.18 56.26
CA ILE A 160 -22.34 7.45 57.49
C ILE A 160 -21.38 8.23 58.39
#